data_dab0efd73ddc0e37f765ddfe54ed9079
#
_entry.id   dab0efd73ddc0e37f765ddfe54ed9079
#
_cell.length_a   1.000
_cell.length_b   1.000
_cell.length_c   1.000
_cell.angle_alpha   90.00
_cell.angle_beta   90.00
_cell.angle_gamma   90.00
#
_symmetry.space_group_name_H-M   'P 1'
#
loop_
_entity.id
_entity.type
_entity.pdbx_description
1 polymer ?
#
loop_
_entity_poly.entity_id
_entity_poly.type
_entity_poly.pdbx_seq_one_letter_code
_entity_poly.pdbx_strand_id
1 'polypeptide(L)'
;MAFIETQFPSSIQYSSSGGPQWRTEIVELNGGQEQRNTIWDDTRHRYNISEFKTDNDIDTIIRFFHAMQGQYHGFRLKDWADYRTGSNYAAPSATDHILVGTVDGVNTDFQLVKRYTVSTNEYVRYIKKPVNGTVLVSLDDVTKTETTDYTVDYTTGIVTFNTAPTVEVVKGGCEFDVPVRFDTDTLDLHHSSYQAITASIPIVEIRV
;
A
#
# COMPACT_ATOMS: atom_id res chain seq x y z
N MET A 1 10.46 -17.33 -4.14
CA MET A 1 10.07 -15.90 -4.07
C MET A 1 9.90 -15.55 -2.60
N ALA A 2 10.53 -14.49 -2.11
CA ALA A 2 10.35 -13.98 -0.75
C ALA A 2 9.95 -12.51 -0.82
N PHE A 3 9.13 -12.06 0.14
CA PHE A 3 8.91 -10.64 0.38
C PHE A 3 9.93 -10.17 1.42
N ILE A 4 10.67 -9.11 1.12
CA ILE A 4 11.67 -8.53 2.00
C ILE A 4 11.06 -7.27 2.63
N GLU A 5 10.96 -7.23 3.97
CA GLU A 5 10.32 -6.15 4.72
C GLU A 5 11.18 -4.86 4.75
N THR A 6 11.84 -4.57 3.63
CA THR A 6 12.66 -3.38 3.44
C THR A 6 11.90 -2.38 2.58
N GLN A 7 11.90 -1.12 3.00
CA GLN A 7 11.30 -0.04 2.21
C GLN A 7 12.27 0.41 1.12
N PHE A 8 11.74 0.64 -0.08
CA PHE A 8 12.49 1.29 -1.16
C PHE A 8 12.96 2.69 -0.69
N PRO A 9 14.18 3.13 -1.04
CA PRO A 9 14.74 4.39 -0.55
C PRO A 9 13.83 5.59 -0.82
N SER A 10 13.39 6.27 0.24
CA SER A 10 12.39 7.34 0.15
C SER A 10 12.88 8.58 -0.61
N SER A 11 14.21 8.83 -0.62
CA SER A 11 14.81 9.94 -1.38
C SER A 11 14.59 9.82 -2.89
N ILE A 12 14.49 8.58 -3.40
CA ILE A 12 14.34 8.27 -4.82
C ILE A 12 12.86 8.25 -5.23
N GLN A 13 11.95 8.02 -4.30
CA GLN A 13 10.51 7.85 -4.58
C GLN A 13 9.81 9.15 -5.01
N TYR A 14 10.34 10.33 -4.71
CA TYR A 14 9.69 11.61 -4.98
C TYR A 14 9.44 11.93 -6.46
N SER A 15 10.16 11.28 -7.38
CA SER A 15 9.97 11.40 -8.83
C SER A 15 9.18 10.24 -9.43
N SER A 16 8.48 9.46 -8.62
CA SER A 16 7.66 8.37 -9.12
C SER A 16 6.36 8.90 -9.72
N SER A 17 6.00 8.37 -10.86
CA SER A 17 4.67 8.51 -11.47
C SER A 17 3.93 7.18 -11.38
N GLY A 18 2.64 7.20 -11.19
CA GLY A 18 1.86 5.96 -11.12
C GLY A 18 0.52 6.12 -10.41
N GLY A 19 -0.16 5.02 -10.21
CA GLY A 19 -1.45 5.00 -9.53
C GLY A 19 -2.19 3.67 -9.67
N PRO A 20 -3.46 3.63 -9.22
CA PRO A 20 -4.29 2.44 -9.26
C PRO A 20 -4.69 2.08 -10.69
N GLN A 21 -4.65 0.81 -10.99
CA GLN A 21 -5.11 0.23 -12.25
C GLN A 21 -6.23 -0.77 -11.98
N TRP A 22 -7.30 -0.67 -12.75
CA TRP A 22 -8.38 -1.65 -12.82
C TRP A 22 -8.31 -2.42 -14.12
N ARG A 23 -8.93 -3.59 -14.16
CA ARG A 23 -9.16 -4.34 -15.38
C ARG A 23 -10.65 -4.53 -15.58
N THR A 24 -11.20 -3.83 -16.57
CA THR A 24 -12.62 -3.88 -16.94
C THR A 24 -12.74 -4.38 -18.36
N GLU A 25 -13.66 -5.30 -18.60
CA GLU A 25 -14.07 -5.71 -19.93
C GLU A 25 -15.31 -4.89 -20.35
N ILE A 26 -15.24 -4.29 -21.52
CA ILE A 26 -16.32 -3.48 -22.09
C ILE A 26 -16.81 -4.18 -23.36
N VAL A 27 -18.10 -4.48 -23.40
CA VAL A 27 -18.77 -5.04 -24.56
C VAL A 27 -19.75 -4.00 -25.09
N GLU A 28 -19.50 -3.52 -26.31
CA GLU A 28 -20.40 -2.60 -27.00
C GLU A 28 -21.50 -3.38 -27.74
N LEU A 29 -22.74 -2.97 -27.55
CA LEU A 29 -23.89 -3.52 -28.21
C LEU A 29 -24.20 -2.72 -29.46
N ASN A 30 -24.81 -3.34 -30.47
CA ASN A 30 -25.17 -2.70 -31.75
C ASN A 30 -26.05 -1.44 -31.62
N GLY A 31 -26.69 -1.24 -30.45
CA GLY A 31 -27.49 -0.05 -30.14
C GLY A 31 -26.70 1.10 -29.52
N GLY A 32 -25.37 1.01 -29.41
CA GLY A 32 -24.52 2.04 -28.79
C GLY A 32 -24.54 2.01 -27.26
N GLN A 33 -25.11 0.98 -26.65
CA GLN A 33 -25.05 0.74 -25.20
C GLN A 33 -23.84 -0.11 -24.86
N GLU A 34 -23.29 0.09 -23.66
CA GLU A 34 -22.14 -0.66 -23.15
C GLU A 34 -22.54 -1.55 -21.98
N GLN A 35 -22.04 -2.77 -21.99
CA GLN A 35 -22.00 -3.65 -20.83
C GLN A 35 -20.57 -3.65 -20.29
N ARG A 36 -20.41 -3.39 -18.98
CA ARG A 36 -19.11 -3.31 -18.33
C ARG A 36 -19.00 -4.38 -17.24
N ASN A 37 -17.96 -5.20 -17.32
CA ASN A 37 -17.68 -6.24 -16.35
C ASN A 37 -16.30 -5.97 -15.72
N THR A 38 -16.24 -5.88 -14.40
CA THR A 38 -14.94 -5.83 -13.71
C THR A 38 -14.34 -7.23 -13.64
N ILE A 39 -13.04 -7.35 -13.98
CA ILE A 39 -12.33 -8.63 -13.95
C ILE A 39 -11.56 -8.79 -12.66
N TRP A 40 -11.10 -7.67 -12.08
CA TRP A 40 -10.36 -7.67 -10.82
C TRP A 40 -11.23 -7.14 -9.69
N ASP A 41 -11.21 -7.86 -8.57
CA ASP A 41 -11.90 -7.44 -7.34
C ASP A 41 -11.14 -6.30 -6.65
N ASP A 42 -9.79 -6.32 -6.77
CA ASP A 42 -8.90 -5.31 -6.18
C ASP A 42 -8.08 -4.58 -7.22
N THR A 43 -7.75 -3.32 -6.94
CA THR A 43 -6.81 -2.53 -7.74
C THR A 43 -5.42 -3.14 -7.71
N ARG A 44 -4.62 -2.84 -8.73
CA ARG A 44 -3.20 -3.12 -8.78
C ARG A 44 -2.47 -1.84 -9.16
N HIS A 45 -1.63 -1.34 -8.26
CA HIS A 45 -0.90 -0.11 -8.53
C HIS A 45 0.32 -0.39 -9.43
N ARG A 46 0.58 0.55 -10.33
CA ARG A 46 1.79 0.57 -11.14
C ARG A 46 2.48 1.89 -10.94
N TYR A 47 3.80 1.84 -10.81
CA TYR A 47 4.65 3.01 -10.63
C TYR A 47 5.80 2.96 -11.61
N ASN A 48 6.31 4.13 -11.98
CA ASN A 48 7.56 4.28 -12.72
C ASN A 48 8.42 5.34 -12.05
N ILE A 49 9.65 5.00 -11.76
CA ILE A 49 10.64 5.91 -11.20
C ILE A 49 11.55 6.33 -12.33
N SER A 50 11.59 7.64 -12.63
CA SER A 50 12.23 8.15 -13.86
C SER A 50 13.37 9.13 -13.63
N GLU A 51 13.55 9.67 -12.42
CA GLU A 51 14.56 10.71 -12.17
C GLU A 51 15.44 10.38 -10.97
N PHE A 52 16.76 10.55 -11.15
CA PHE A 52 17.73 10.49 -10.06
C PHE A 52 18.41 11.85 -9.91
N LYS A 53 18.53 12.29 -8.67
CA LYS A 53 19.05 13.63 -8.36
C LYS A 53 20.54 13.67 -8.09
N THR A 54 21.12 12.54 -7.69
CA THR A 54 22.53 12.46 -7.28
C THR A 54 23.15 11.13 -7.67
N ASP A 55 24.49 11.10 -7.79
CA ASP A 55 25.26 9.85 -7.99
C ASP A 55 25.05 8.83 -6.87
N ASN A 56 24.78 9.32 -5.64
CA ASN A 56 24.50 8.46 -4.49
C ASN A 56 23.14 7.75 -4.63
N ASP A 57 22.15 8.39 -5.25
CA ASP A 57 20.85 7.77 -5.52
C ASP A 57 21.00 6.61 -6.50
N ILE A 58 21.90 6.77 -7.49
CA ILE A 58 22.20 5.76 -8.49
C ILE A 58 22.88 4.53 -7.88
N ASP A 59 23.92 4.74 -7.07
CA ASP A 59 24.58 3.64 -6.36
C ASP A 59 23.58 2.90 -5.45
N THR A 60 22.72 3.66 -4.77
CA THR A 60 21.69 3.11 -3.91
C THR A 60 20.69 2.24 -4.68
N ILE A 61 20.21 2.69 -5.84
CA ILE A 61 19.28 1.92 -6.65
C ILE A 61 19.92 0.68 -7.28
N ILE A 62 21.15 0.78 -7.74
CA ILE A 62 21.90 -0.37 -8.28
C ILE A 62 22.03 -1.46 -7.21
N ARG A 63 22.46 -1.09 -6.00
CA ARG A 63 22.59 -2.03 -4.87
C ARG A 63 21.24 -2.64 -4.52
N PHE A 64 20.19 -1.82 -4.45
CA PHE A 64 18.84 -2.29 -4.14
C PHE A 64 18.31 -3.25 -5.21
N PHE A 65 18.48 -2.91 -6.50
CA PHE A 65 18.06 -3.77 -7.61
C PHE A 65 18.76 -5.13 -7.61
N HIS A 66 20.08 -5.14 -7.36
CA HIS A 66 20.84 -6.39 -7.22
C HIS A 66 20.40 -7.20 -5.99
N ALA A 67 20.15 -6.54 -4.86
CA ALA A 67 19.68 -7.23 -3.65
C ALA A 67 18.29 -7.84 -3.83
N MET A 68 17.40 -7.18 -4.59
CA MET A 68 16.06 -7.68 -4.91
C MET A 68 16.05 -8.69 -6.07
N GLN A 69 17.16 -8.88 -6.78
CA GLN A 69 17.31 -9.79 -7.93
C GLN A 69 16.26 -9.51 -9.03
N GLY A 70 16.16 -8.24 -9.43
CA GLY A 70 15.17 -7.83 -10.43
C GLY A 70 13.74 -8.08 -9.96
N GLN A 71 12.97 -8.83 -10.73
CA GLN A 71 11.56 -9.13 -10.44
C GLN A 71 11.34 -10.18 -9.33
N TYR A 72 12.41 -10.80 -8.78
CA TYR A 72 12.28 -12.00 -7.96
C TYR A 72 11.75 -11.73 -6.55
N HIS A 73 12.26 -10.70 -5.85
CA HIS A 73 11.84 -10.36 -4.50
C HIS A 73 10.86 -9.18 -4.49
N GLY A 74 9.88 -9.24 -3.56
CA GLY A 74 9.02 -8.12 -3.25
C GLY A 74 9.60 -7.26 -2.13
N PHE A 75 9.22 -5.99 -2.09
CA PHE A 75 9.64 -5.00 -1.10
C PHE A 75 8.54 -3.97 -0.83
N ARG A 76 8.75 -3.09 0.15
CA ARG A 76 7.80 -2.02 0.51
C ARG A 76 8.06 -0.75 -0.29
N LEU A 77 7.00 -0.11 -0.80
CA LEU A 77 7.06 1.19 -1.46
C LEU A 77 6.09 2.15 -0.78
N LYS A 78 6.56 3.33 -0.40
CA LYS A 78 5.67 4.40 0.07
C LYS A 78 5.05 5.10 -1.14
N ASP A 79 3.72 5.04 -1.25
CA ASP A 79 2.99 5.82 -2.25
C ASP A 79 2.70 7.22 -1.71
N TRP A 80 3.45 8.22 -2.14
CA TRP A 80 3.29 9.59 -1.66
C TRP A 80 1.93 10.22 -1.98
N ALA A 81 1.21 9.67 -2.96
CA ALA A 81 -0.14 10.10 -3.29
C ALA A 81 -1.18 9.48 -2.36
N ASP A 82 -0.91 8.29 -1.80
CA ASP A 82 -1.90 7.52 -1.03
C ASP A 82 -1.26 6.60 0.02
N TYR A 83 -0.59 7.16 1.03
CA TYR A 83 0.15 6.42 2.06
C TYR A 83 -0.49 6.46 3.45
N ARG A 84 -1.67 7.09 3.62
CA ARG A 84 -2.37 7.25 4.91
C ARG A 84 -3.81 6.79 4.80
N THR A 85 -4.37 6.31 5.90
CA THR A 85 -5.79 5.93 5.98
C THR A 85 -6.71 7.14 5.93
N GLY A 86 -6.35 8.22 6.62
CA GLY A 86 -7.05 9.49 6.54
C GLY A 86 -6.72 10.27 5.26
N SER A 87 -6.91 11.57 5.28
CA SER A 87 -6.49 12.43 4.18
C SER A 87 -4.95 12.53 4.16
N ASN A 88 -4.35 12.63 2.96
CA ASN A 88 -2.89 12.75 2.82
C ASN A 88 -2.30 14.01 3.48
N TYR A 89 -3.14 14.96 3.86
CA TYR A 89 -2.75 16.20 4.53
C TYR A 89 -2.91 16.16 6.05
N ALA A 90 -3.53 15.10 6.59
CA ALA A 90 -3.75 14.92 8.02
C ALA A 90 -3.02 13.66 8.54
N ALA A 91 -2.58 13.69 9.80
CA ALA A 91 -2.07 12.50 10.46
C ALA A 91 -3.17 11.43 10.57
N PRO A 92 -2.81 10.13 10.55
CA PRO A 92 -3.77 9.07 10.80
C PRO A 92 -4.45 9.25 12.16
N SER A 93 -5.72 8.86 12.24
CA SER A 93 -6.53 8.88 13.46
C SER A 93 -6.98 7.48 13.83
N ALA A 94 -7.14 7.22 15.12
CA ALA A 94 -7.73 5.97 15.61
C ALA A 94 -9.18 5.73 15.14
N THR A 95 -9.83 6.74 14.58
CA THR A 95 -11.23 6.72 14.13
C THR A 95 -11.40 6.80 12.62
N ASP A 96 -10.31 6.66 11.85
CA ASP A 96 -10.35 6.84 10.38
C ASP A 96 -11.31 5.87 9.70
N HIS A 97 -11.13 4.57 9.90
CA HIS A 97 -11.94 3.54 9.22
C HIS A 97 -12.35 2.41 10.14
N ILE A 98 -13.55 1.87 9.92
CA ILE A 98 -14.00 0.63 10.57
C ILE A 98 -13.18 -0.52 10.00
N LEU A 99 -12.50 -1.26 10.87
CA LEU A 99 -11.69 -2.42 10.55
C LEU A 99 -12.57 -3.60 10.11
N VAL A 100 -12.01 -4.51 9.34
CA VAL A 100 -12.71 -5.71 8.88
C VAL A 100 -12.48 -6.86 9.86
N GLY A 101 -13.55 -7.29 10.51
CA GLY A 101 -13.56 -8.38 11.47
C GLY A 101 -14.97 -8.51 12.08
N THR A 102 -15.27 -9.66 12.66
CA THR A 102 -16.55 -9.90 13.32
C THR A 102 -16.43 -9.55 14.79
N VAL A 103 -17.32 -8.71 15.31
CA VAL A 103 -17.44 -8.39 16.73
C VAL A 103 -18.48 -9.33 17.34
N ASP A 104 -18.04 -10.41 17.99
CA ASP A 104 -18.89 -11.48 18.52
C ASP A 104 -18.49 -11.94 19.95
N GLY A 105 -17.51 -11.24 20.54
CA GLY A 105 -16.97 -11.60 21.85
C GLY A 105 -16.00 -12.79 21.84
N VAL A 106 -15.67 -13.33 20.67
CA VAL A 106 -14.75 -14.45 20.48
C VAL A 106 -13.58 -14.07 19.55
N ASN A 107 -13.89 -13.39 18.45
CA ASN A 107 -12.88 -12.95 17.50
C ASN A 107 -12.05 -11.78 18.05
N THR A 108 -10.74 -11.92 17.97
CA THR A 108 -9.76 -10.91 18.39
C THR A 108 -9.10 -10.20 17.23
N ASP A 109 -9.21 -10.75 16.00
CA ASP A 109 -8.43 -10.32 14.84
C ASP A 109 -9.23 -9.41 13.91
N PHE A 110 -8.65 -8.23 13.62
CA PHE A 110 -9.27 -7.22 12.76
C PHE A 110 -8.24 -6.73 11.73
N GLN A 111 -8.64 -6.75 10.45
CA GLN A 111 -7.78 -6.32 9.36
C GLN A 111 -7.86 -4.80 9.17
N LEU A 112 -6.71 -4.15 9.13
CA LEU A 112 -6.58 -2.74 8.75
C LEU A 112 -7.03 -2.53 7.30
N VAL A 113 -7.81 -1.48 7.08
CA VAL A 113 -8.34 -1.13 5.76
C VAL A 113 -8.34 0.38 5.53
N LYS A 114 -8.32 0.76 4.26
CA LYS A 114 -8.68 2.10 3.81
C LYS A 114 -9.94 2.02 2.95
N ARG A 115 -10.93 2.86 3.24
CA ARG A 115 -12.20 2.93 2.53
C ARG A 115 -12.24 4.17 1.66
N TYR A 116 -12.54 4.00 0.38
CA TYR A 116 -12.73 5.08 -0.58
C TYR A 116 -14.20 5.16 -0.92
N THR A 117 -14.88 6.17 -0.39
CA THR A 117 -16.34 6.31 -0.51
C THR A 117 -16.67 7.55 -1.33
N VAL A 118 -17.49 7.35 -2.36
CA VAL A 118 -18.09 8.44 -3.14
C VAL A 118 -19.58 8.15 -3.26
N SER A 119 -20.40 8.98 -2.62
CA SER A 119 -21.85 8.76 -2.50
C SER A 119 -22.16 7.40 -1.86
N THR A 120 -22.81 6.50 -2.58
CA THR A 120 -23.16 5.14 -2.10
C THR A 120 -22.14 4.08 -2.51
N ASN A 121 -21.16 4.42 -3.35
CA ASN A 121 -20.14 3.48 -3.80
C ASN A 121 -18.95 3.50 -2.87
N GLU A 122 -18.54 2.33 -2.41
CA GLU A 122 -17.39 2.13 -1.56
C GLU A 122 -16.43 1.10 -2.16
N TYR A 123 -15.14 1.41 -2.14
CA TYR A 123 -14.08 0.45 -2.36
C TYR A 123 -13.26 0.29 -1.09
N VAL A 124 -13.02 -0.95 -0.66
CA VAL A 124 -12.27 -1.28 0.55
C VAL A 124 -10.92 -1.85 0.16
N ARG A 125 -9.84 -1.12 0.48
CA ARG A 125 -8.45 -1.57 0.30
C ARG A 125 -7.93 -2.20 1.57
N TYR A 126 -7.52 -3.46 1.52
CA TYR A 126 -6.89 -4.16 2.63
C TYR A 126 -5.43 -3.72 2.78
N ILE A 127 -5.06 -3.19 3.95
CA ILE A 127 -3.71 -2.73 4.23
C ILE A 127 -2.90 -3.91 4.75
N LYS A 128 -1.91 -4.36 3.96
CA LYS A 128 -1.04 -5.49 4.30
C LYS A 128 0.28 -5.07 4.93
N LYS A 129 0.72 -3.85 4.68
CA LYS A 129 2.04 -3.36 5.12
C LYS A 129 1.91 -2.02 5.86
N PRO A 130 1.28 -2.00 7.06
CA PRO A 130 1.25 -0.80 7.88
C PRO A 130 2.68 -0.43 8.31
N VAL A 131 2.91 0.87 8.54
CA VAL A 131 4.20 1.39 9.02
C VAL A 131 4.24 1.28 10.54
N ASN A 132 5.32 0.70 11.05
CA ASN A 132 5.52 0.51 12.48
C ASN A 132 5.44 1.84 13.26
N GLY A 133 4.71 1.82 14.38
CA GLY A 133 4.53 2.98 15.26
C GLY A 133 3.54 4.03 14.76
N THR A 134 2.82 3.77 13.66
CA THR A 134 1.80 4.70 13.14
C THR A 134 0.37 4.19 13.28
N VAL A 135 0.20 2.94 13.71
CA VAL A 135 -1.11 2.32 13.85
C VAL A 135 -1.81 2.81 15.11
N LEU A 136 -2.98 3.37 14.93
CA LEU A 136 -3.85 3.84 16.00
C LEU A 136 -5.18 3.11 15.91
N VAL A 137 -5.68 2.61 17.06
CA VAL A 137 -6.91 1.82 17.11
C VAL A 137 -7.83 2.37 18.21
N SER A 138 -9.14 2.30 17.98
CA SER A 138 -10.15 2.66 18.97
C SER A 138 -11.27 1.60 19.03
N LEU A 139 -11.88 1.50 20.21
CA LEU A 139 -13.16 0.82 20.45
C LEU A 139 -14.19 1.86 20.86
N ASP A 140 -15.29 1.98 20.10
CA ASP A 140 -16.32 3.02 20.29
C ASP A 140 -15.73 4.42 20.46
N ASP A 141 -14.78 4.77 19.56
CA ASP A 141 -14.04 6.04 19.54
C ASP A 141 -13.12 6.30 20.76
N VAL A 142 -12.95 5.32 21.64
CA VAL A 142 -12.00 5.36 22.76
C VAL A 142 -10.68 4.74 22.30
N THR A 143 -9.64 5.56 22.17
CA THR A 143 -8.31 5.12 21.74
C THR A 143 -7.73 4.05 22.67
N LYS A 144 -7.19 2.99 22.10
CA LYS A 144 -6.52 1.89 22.79
C LYS A 144 -5.01 2.00 22.64
N THR A 145 -4.29 1.36 23.55
CA THR A 145 -2.82 1.39 23.58
C THR A 145 -2.24 0.11 23.02
N GLU A 146 -1.37 0.24 22.01
CA GLU A 146 -0.61 -0.90 21.48
C GLU A 146 0.21 -1.57 22.58
N THR A 147 0.36 -2.87 22.52
CA THR A 147 0.99 -3.78 23.50
C THR A 147 0.18 -4.04 24.76
N THR A 148 -0.65 -3.09 25.21
CA THR A 148 -1.50 -3.25 26.42
C THR A 148 -2.88 -3.80 26.05
N ASP A 149 -3.52 -3.21 25.04
CA ASP A 149 -4.90 -3.56 24.64
C ASP A 149 -4.92 -4.43 23.38
N TYR A 150 -3.96 -4.20 22.46
CA TYR A 150 -3.83 -4.92 21.20
C TYR A 150 -2.38 -5.04 20.75
N THR A 151 -2.14 -5.92 19.79
CA THR A 151 -0.87 -6.04 19.05
C THR A 151 -1.14 -5.92 17.54
N VAL A 152 -0.11 -5.55 16.78
CA VAL A 152 -0.20 -5.40 15.31
C VAL A 152 0.81 -6.31 14.64
N ASP A 153 0.34 -7.08 13.67
CA ASP A 153 1.25 -7.75 12.73
C ASP A 153 1.53 -6.81 11.55
N TYR A 154 2.69 -6.22 11.55
CA TYR A 154 3.14 -5.28 10.51
C TYR A 154 3.43 -5.94 9.16
N THR A 155 3.36 -7.26 9.06
CA THR A 155 3.55 -8.01 7.82
C THR A 155 2.25 -8.36 7.12
N THR A 156 1.15 -8.43 7.87
CA THR A 156 -0.19 -8.78 7.35
C THR A 156 -1.22 -7.67 7.51
N GLY A 157 -0.96 -6.71 8.41
CA GLY A 157 -1.89 -5.63 8.75
C GLY A 157 -3.05 -6.07 9.64
N ILE A 158 -2.88 -7.17 10.37
CA ILE A 158 -3.87 -7.66 11.34
C ILE A 158 -3.59 -7.03 12.70
N VAL A 159 -4.66 -6.51 13.30
CA VAL A 159 -4.71 -6.04 14.69
C VAL A 159 -5.35 -7.14 15.52
N THR A 160 -4.64 -7.62 16.54
CA THR A 160 -5.13 -8.66 17.46
C THR A 160 -5.35 -8.05 18.83
N PHE A 161 -6.59 -8.05 19.33
CA PHE A 161 -6.93 -7.59 20.67
C PHE A 161 -6.59 -8.65 21.72
N ASN A 162 -6.12 -8.19 22.88
CA ASN A 162 -5.88 -9.06 24.04
C ASN A 162 -7.21 -9.59 24.65
N THR A 163 -8.28 -8.85 24.47
CA THR A 163 -9.64 -9.25 24.88
C THR A 163 -10.59 -9.00 23.71
N ALA A 164 -11.36 -10.02 23.34
CA ALA A 164 -12.29 -9.93 22.21
C ALA A 164 -13.36 -8.86 22.45
N PRO A 165 -13.54 -7.91 21.50
CA PRO A 165 -14.65 -6.96 21.56
C PRO A 165 -16.02 -7.65 21.48
N THR A 166 -17.01 -7.19 22.25
CA THR A 166 -18.33 -7.84 22.33
C THR A 166 -19.43 -7.12 21.55
N VAL A 167 -19.44 -5.80 21.60
CA VAL A 167 -20.48 -4.96 20.96
C VAL A 167 -19.92 -3.66 20.38
N GLU A 168 -18.65 -3.40 20.57
CA GLU A 168 -17.99 -2.14 20.21
C GLU A 168 -17.72 -2.04 18.70
N VAL A 169 -17.64 -0.82 18.19
CA VAL A 169 -17.16 -0.57 16.83
C VAL A 169 -15.63 -0.44 16.84
N VAL A 170 -14.96 -1.35 16.15
CA VAL A 170 -13.50 -1.35 16.02
C VAL A 170 -13.10 -0.44 14.87
N LYS A 171 -12.36 0.64 15.15
CA LYS A 171 -11.84 1.55 14.14
C LYS A 171 -10.32 1.67 14.26
N GLY A 172 -9.69 2.09 13.16
CA GLY A 172 -8.26 2.35 13.18
C GLY A 172 -7.77 3.13 11.98
N GLY A 173 -6.55 3.64 12.11
CA GLY A 173 -5.83 4.34 11.07
C GLY A 173 -4.34 4.17 11.20
N CYS A 174 -3.63 4.32 10.07
CA CYS A 174 -2.18 4.17 10.01
C CYS A 174 -1.58 4.85 8.77
N GLU A 175 -0.26 4.98 8.75
CA GLU A 175 0.49 5.06 7.50
C GLU A 175 0.75 3.65 6.98
N PHE A 176 0.82 3.48 5.66
CA PHE A 176 1.06 2.17 5.05
C PHE A 176 1.91 2.27 3.79
N ASP A 177 2.62 1.18 3.54
CA ASP A 177 3.37 0.95 2.32
C ASP A 177 2.59 0.02 1.38
N VAL A 178 2.88 0.14 0.10
CA VAL A 178 2.38 -0.77 -0.93
C VAL A 178 3.39 -1.91 -1.11
N PRO A 179 2.96 -3.20 -1.03
CA PRO A 179 3.82 -4.31 -1.36
C PRO A 179 4.04 -4.37 -2.87
N VAL A 180 5.29 -4.26 -3.31
CA VAL A 180 5.63 -4.16 -4.73
C VAL A 180 6.82 -5.06 -5.09
N ARG A 181 7.05 -5.24 -6.39
CA ARG A 181 8.27 -5.76 -6.98
C ARG A 181 8.66 -4.91 -8.18
N PHE A 182 9.90 -5.02 -8.63
CA PHE A 182 10.26 -4.51 -9.95
C PHE A 182 9.46 -5.24 -11.05
N ASP A 183 9.11 -4.53 -12.11
CA ASP A 183 8.43 -5.10 -13.29
C ASP A 183 9.40 -5.29 -14.48
N THR A 184 10.70 -5.33 -14.18
CA THR A 184 11.79 -5.56 -15.13
C THR A 184 12.94 -6.32 -14.48
N ASP A 185 13.64 -7.14 -15.25
CA ASP A 185 14.90 -7.80 -14.87
C ASP A 185 16.13 -7.05 -15.35
N THR A 186 15.94 -5.94 -16.08
CA THR A 186 17.01 -5.09 -16.59
C THR A 186 16.90 -3.70 -16.00
N LEU A 187 17.98 -3.20 -15.44
CA LEU A 187 18.11 -1.83 -14.97
C LEU A 187 18.78 -0.98 -16.04
N ASP A 188 17.96 -0.27 -16.84
CA ASP A 188 18.48 0.59 -17.91
C ASP A 188 18.78 1.99 -17.36
N LEU A 189 20.08 2.32 -17.25
CA LEU A 189 20.57 3.62 -16.82
C LEU A 189 21.14 4.36 -18.02
N HIS A 190 20.59 5.52 -18.33
CA HIS A 190 21.04 6.35 -19.44
C HIS A 190 21.82 7.55 -18.92
N HIS A 191 23.12 7.60 -19.24
CA HIS A 191 24.00 8.72 -18.93
C HIS A 191 23.88 9.78 -20.02
N SER A 192 23.17 10.87 -19.78
CA SER A 192 23.01 11.96 -20.73
C SER A 192 24.15 12.98 -20.65
N SER A 193 24.79 13.14 -19.49
CA SER A 193 25.97 13.96 -19.26
C SER A 193 26.62 13.57 -17.93
N TYR A 194 27.74 14.25 -17.57
CA TYR A 194 28.34 14.13 -16.24
C TYR A 194 27.32 14.56 -15.18
N GLN A 195 26.96 13.67 -14.26
CA GLN A 195 25.94 13.85 -13.21
C GLN A 195 24.46 13.97 -13.68
N ALA A 196 24.14 13.64 -14.93
CA ALA A 196 22.75 13.58 -15.38
C ALA A 196 22.43 12.17 -15.88
N ILE A 197 21.79 11.38 -15.02
CA ILE A 197 21.36 10.03 -15.32
C ILE A 197 19.85 9.98 -15.25
N THR A 198 19.25 9.42 -16.28
CA THR A 198 17.82 9.11 -16.33
C THR A 198 17.64 7.60 -16.41
N ALA A 199 16.60 7.10 -15.80
CA ALA A 199 16.20 5.72 -15.92
C ALA A 199 14.69 5.62 -15.96
N SER A 200 14.20 4.47 -16.40
CA SER A 200 12.79 4.12 -16.30
C SER A 200 12.70 2.79 -15.57
N ILE A 201 12.28 2.83 -14.31
CA ILE A 201 12.21 1.66 -13.46
C ILE A 201 10.74 1.36 -13.16
N PRO A 202 10.12 0.45 -13.92
CA PRO A 202 8.74 0.06 -13.68
C PRO A 202 8.65 -0.81 -12.42
N ILE A 203 7.67 -0.49 -11.59
CA ILE A 203 7.37 -1.17 -10.34
C ILE A 203 5.88 -1.51 -10.34
N VAL A 204 5.53 -2.68 -9.84
CA VAL A 204 4.16 -3.18 -9.82
C VAL A 204 3.80 -3.73 -8.46
N GLU A 205 2.58 -3.41 -8.00
CA GLU A 205 2.01 -3.97 -6.77
C GLU A 205 1.84 -5.47 -6.89
N ILE A 206 2.15 -6.18 -5.80
CA ILE A 206 1.95 -7.63 -5.67
C ILE A 206 0.99 -7.93 -4.53
N ARG A 207 0.29 -9.05 -4.64
CA ARG A 207 -0.56 -9.58 -3.57
C ARG A 207 0.27 -10.45 -2.66
N VAL A 208 0.26 -10.17 -1.36
CA VAL A 208 0.99 -10.87 -0.29
C VAL A 208 0.03 -11.34 0.79
#